data_6f23c842936de59047f68dbe34ea05a6
#
_entry.id   6f23c842936de59047f68dbe34ea05a6
#
_cell.length_a   1.000
_cell.length_b   1.000
_cell.length_c   1.000
_cell.angle_alpha   90.00
_cell.angle_beta   90.00
_cell.angle_gamma   90.00
#
_symmetry.space_group_name_H-M   'P 1'
#
loop_
_entity.id
_entity.type
_entity.pdbx_description
1 polymer ?
#
loop_
_entity_poly.entity_id
_entity_poly.type
_entity_poly.pdbx_seq_one_letter_code
_entity_poly.pdbx_strand_id
1 'polypeptide(L)'
;VIPNITQGDRMAGLMIYLAGPGRANEHEEPHLIAGDAALMAWHDDNELNRDAALDIANALDRAKQFYKTEVDGGHVFHCSLSLAAEEGQLTDEQWGAIANDFMKDMDFTEDGGMAPARWVAVRHGLSKNGNDHIHIVASMIRDDGTKWNSWKSKYKSQQVARALEKKYGLTQLEAVRAERGYTPAEQAKAIRHGLPEVERHSLARKIRTCVAASTDEAEFVRRARQEGLLVRPRYAAGRTDVVTGYSVAERPRKGERAVWFGGNSLGRDLALPKLRSEWESTPETATAAVAEWNAAARNRRPVAPGRETLQPSAELWSKYANDVSALRERLATTPHNDHAAWAQAARETSAAFGAWSKRIETTPGPLADAARELSKSAQLRRYPKRPAVALPSARGATMILLAATSKSERAAYALMFRQLAQTARAIHDMHKATDDLRRVRGLAAAVTAASKAVEASATTQTIKAQPLTMEALREQHPGASEEALRARLIAERSRGGSPVPTTLTRAEKTLQQAGPTGPQEPHMDHHPNPGIER
;
A
#
# COMPACT_ATOMS: atom_id res chain seq x y z
N VAL A 1 17.78 -6.11 6.57
CA VAL A 1 18.66 -5.03 7.08
C VAL A 1 18.26 -3.69 6.47
N ILE A 2 18.04 -2.67 7.31
CA ILE A 2 17.63 -1.33 6.86
C ILE A 2 18.77 -0.35 7.11
N PRO A 3 19.51 0.08 6.07
CA PRO A 3 20.54 1.10 6.21
C PRO A 3 19.93 2.50 6.22
N ASN A 4 20.39 3.34 7.15
CA ASN A 4 20.03 4.76 7.21
C ASN A 4 21.31 5.61 7.32
N ILE A 5 21.67 6.29 6.22
CA ILE A 5 22.88 7.10 6.13
C ILE A 5 22.58 8.55 6.44
N THR A 6 23.36 9.12 7.36
CA THR A 6 23.45 10.55 7.63
C THR A 6 24.90 11.03 7.48
N GLN A 7 25.11 12.31 7.28
CA GLN A 7 26.39 12.97 7.12
C GLN A 7 26.49 14.15 8.08
N GLY A 8 27.65 14.39 8.61
CA GLY A 8 27.90 15.48 9.56
C GLY A 8 29.35 15.92 9.59
N ASP A 9 29.66 16.87 10.44
CA ASP A 9 31.01 17.47 10.59
C ASP A 9 31.65 17.28 11.97
N ARG A 10 30.90 16.66 12.93
CA ARG A 10 31.27 16.58 14.34
C ARG A 10 31.53 15.14 14.77
N MET A 11 32.71 14.59 14.47
CA MET A 11 33.07 13.22 14.81
C MET A 11 32.99 12.95 16.33
N ALA A 12 33.66 13.77 17.13
CA ALA A 12 33.64 13.64 18.59
C ALA A 12 32.23 13.74 19.17
N GLY A 13 31.39 14.65 18.65
CA GLY A 13 30.01 14.79 19.10
C GLY A 13 29.17 13.55 18.82
N LEU A 14 29.37 12.90 17.67
CA LEU A 14 28.70 11.64 17.33
C LEU A 14 29.18 10.50 18.23
N MET A 15 30.48 10.32 18.38
CA MET A 15 31.03 9.22 19.19
C MET A 15 30.62 9.32 20.66
N ILE A 16 30.65 10.53 21.25
CA ILE A 16 30.16 10.76 22.63
C ILE A 16 28.66 10.43 22.74
N TYR A 17 27.85 10.79 21.73
CA TYR A 17 26.42 10.43 21.72
C TYR A 17 26.23 8.91 21.70
N LEU A 18 26.99 8.21 20.88
CA LEU A 18 26.91 6.74 20.76
C LEU A 18 27.42 5.99 21.97
N ALA A 19 28.41 6.56 22.72
CA ALA A 19 28.92 5.99 23.95
C ALA A 19 28.04 6.32 25.18
N GLY A 20 27.13 7.27 25.06
CA GLY A 20 26.26 7.69 26.15
C GLY A 20 24.92 6.94 26.18
N PRO A 21 24.10 7.19 27.21
CA PRO A 21 22.79 6.53 27.37
C PRO A 21 21.75 6.95 26.35
N GLY A 22 22.09 7.80 25.37
CA GLY A 22 21.13 8.37 24.44
C GLY A 22 20.25 9.46 25.08
N ARG A 23 19.34 10.05 24.28
CA ARG A 23 18.46 11.14 24.76
C ARG A 23 17.32 10.65 25.64
N ALA A 24 16.96 9.39 25.57
CA ALA A 24 15.86 8.78 26.29
C ALA A 24 16.24 7.44 26.93
N ASN A 25 17.52 7.24 27.28
CA ASN A 25 18.09 5.97 27.78
C ASN A 25 17.78 4.80 26.84
N GLU A 26 17.88 5.05 25.53
CA GLU A 26 17.66 4.02 24.50
C GLU A 26 18.90 3.18 24.21
N HIS A 27 20.08 3.51 24.78
CA HIS A 27 21.32 2.76 24.57
C HIS A 27 21.57 1.86 25.77
N GLU A 28 21.69 0.56 25.50
CA GLU A 28 22.04 -0.45 26.50
C GLU A 28 23.44 -0.99 26.18
N GLU A 29 24.38 -0.87 27.11
CA GLU A 29 25.75 -1.37 27.05
C GLU A 29 26.45 -1.08 25.68
N PRO A 30 26.66 0.19 25.29
CA PRO A 30 27.30 0.52 24.03
C PRO A 30 28.74 0.00 24.01
N HIS A 31 29.07 -0.80 22.99
CA HIS A 31 30.40 -1.40 22.81
C HIS A 31 30.76 -1.53 21.33
N LEU A 32 32.07 -1.69 21.04
CA LEU A 32 32.56 -1.91 19.69
C LEU A 32 32.41 -3.38 19.29
N ILE A 33 31.94 -3.61 18.08
CA ILE A 33 31.76 -4.96 17.51
C ILE A 33 32.60 -5.19 16.25
N ALA A 34 33.02 -4.13 15.56
CA ALA A 34 33.89 -4.17 14.39
C ALA A 34 34.49 -2.78 14.13
N GLY A 35 35.56 -2.75 13.34
CA GLY A 35 36.25 -1.54 12.93
C GLY A 35 37.45 -1.82 12.06
N ASP A 36 38.18 -0.78 11.65
CA ASP A 36 39.48 -1.00 11.03
C ASP A 36 40.46 -1.64 12.03
N ALA A 37 41.41 -2.43 11.50
CA ALA A 37 42.30 -3.24 12.33
C ALA A 37 43.11 -2.41 13.34
N ALA A 38 43.46 -1.17 13.00
CA ALA A 38 44.25 -0.32 13.89
C ALA A 38 43.43 0.16 15.09
N LEU A 39 42.16 0.51 14.88
CA LEU A 39 41.26 0.90 15.98
C LEU A 39 40.90 -0.30 16.85
N MET A 40 40.55 -1.43 16.26
CA MET A 40 40.20 -2.64 17.00
C MET A 40 41.38 -3.23 17.79
N ALA A 41 42.63 -2.93 17.43
CA ALA A 41 43.82 -3.37 18.19
C ALA A 41 44.04 -2.57 19.49
N TRP A 42 43.45 -1.36 19.60
CA TRP A 42 43.62 -0.49 20.76
C TRP A 42 42.38 -0.45 21.66
N HIS A 43 41.22 -0.82 21.12
CA HIS A 43 39.96 -0.81 21.83
C HIS A 43 39.37 -2.22 21.77
N ASP A 44 39.28 -2.86 22.92
CA ASP A 44 38.66 -4.17 23.08
C ASP A 44 37.09 -4.03 23.11
N ASP A 45 36.43 -5.15 23.35
CA ASP A 45 34.96 -5.25 23.42
C ASP A 45 34.35 -4.77 24.74
N ASN A 46 35.09 -3.99 25.56
CA ASN A 46 34.58 -3.41 26.78
C ASN A 46 33.58 -2.29 26.48
N GLU A 47 32.80 -1.96 27.47
CA GLU A 47 31.82 -0.86 27.39
C GLU A 47 32.48 0.44 26.92
N LEU A 48 31.91 1.04 25.88
CA LEU A 48 32.43 2.26 25.27
C LEU A 48 32.14 3.47 26.16
N ASN A 49 33.15 3.89 26.94
CA ASN A 49 33.04 5.10 27.76
C ASN A 49 33.37 6.39 26.97
N ARG A 50 33.22 7.54 27.62
CA ARG A 50 33.42 8.85 26.99
C ARG A 50 34.86 9.06 26.52
N ASP A 51 35.86 8.61 27.28
CA ASP A 51 37.26 8.87 26.96
C ASP A 51 37.67 8.00 25.76
N ALA A 52 37.29 6.72 25.73
CA ALA A 52 37.46 5.85 24.58
C ALA A 52 36.76 6.41 23.33
N ALA A 53 35.56 6.97 23.50
CA ALA A 53 34.82 7.62 22.39
C ALA A 53 35.57 8.82 21.80
N LEU A 54 36.22 9.64 22.64
CA LEU A 54 37.05 10.76 22.17
C LEU A 54 38.35 10.27 21.48
N ASP A 55 39.01 9.24 21.99
CA ASP A 55 40.20 8.67 21.37
C ASP A 55 39.89 8.07 20.01
N ILE A 56 38.77 7.33 19.88
CA ILE A 56 38.28 6.82 18.61
C ILE A 56 37.94 7.96 17.63
N ALA A 57 37.26 9.00 18.11
CA ALA A 57 36.92 10.16 17.27
C ALA A 57 38.18 10.85 16.73
N ASN A 58 39.22 11.03 17.57
CA ASN A 58 40.50 11.60 17.14
C ASN A 58 41.21 10.71 16.11
N ALA A 59 41.17 9.38 16.30
CA ALA A 59 41.72 8.46 15.33
C ALA A 59 40.98 8.46 14.00
N LEU A 60 39.65 8.53 14.00
CA LEU A 60 38.81 8.66 12.80
C LEU A 60 39.06 10.00 12.06
N ASP A 61 39.37 11.08 12.78
CA ASP A 61 39.62 12.40 12.22
C ASP A 61 41.08 12.61 11.78
N ARG A 62 41.96 11.65 12.01
CA ARG A 62 43.41 11.80 11.78
C ARG A 62 43.75 12.21 10.34
N ALA A 63 43.15 11.56 9.35
CA ALA A 63 43.40 11.89 7.95
C ALA A 63 42.94 13.33 7.62
N LYS A 64 41.77 13.74 8.12
CA LYS A 64 41.28 15.11 7.96
C LYS A 64 42.23 16.12 8.58
N GLN A 65 42.70 15.86 9.80
CA GLN A 65 43.61 16.76 10.51
C GLN A 65 44.94 16.91 9.81
N PHE A 66 45.44 15.81 9.24
CA PHE A 66 46.75 15.78 8.56
C PHE A 66 46.66 16.48 7.18
N TYR A 67 45.72 16.05 6.32
CA TYR A 67 45.65 16.52 4.94
C TYR A 67 44.83 17.81 4.77
N LYS A 68 44.11 18.23 5.81
CA LYS A 68 43.21 19.40 5.76
C LYS A 68 42.16 19.30 4.65
N THR A 69 41.77 18.08 4.29
CA THR A 69 40.76 17.84 3.25
C THR A 69 39.37 18.23 3.73
N GLU A 70 38.66 19.06 2.94
CA GLU A 70 37.29 19.48 3.23
C GLU A 70 36.29 18.65 2.42
N VAL A 71 35.17 18.26 3.05
CA VAL A 71 34.07 17.51 2.42
C VAL A 71 32.78 18.28 2.55
N ASP A 72 32.10 18.55 1.44
CA ASP A 72 30.84 19.25 1.43
C ASP A 72 29.78 18.53 2.28
N GLY A 73 29.17 19.24 3.23
CA GLY A 73 28.21 18.65 4.17
C GLY A 73 28.83 17.93 5.36
N GLY A 74 30.19 17.94 5.47
CA GLY A 74 30.95 17.33 6.55
C GLY A 74 31.58 15.99 6.15
N HIS A 75 32.58 15.56 6.92
CA HIS A 75 33.40 14.37 6.62
C HIS A 75 32.97 13.12 7.40
N VAL A 76 31.98 13.25 8.28
CA VAL A 76 31.50 12.16 9.13
C VAL A 76 30.42 11.38 8.40
N PHE A 77 30.71 10.13 8.08
CA PHE A 77 29.72 9.16 7.63
C PHE A 77 29.15 8.44 8.84
N HIS A 78 27.82 8.43 8.95
CA HIS A 78 27.11 7.68 9.98
C HIS A 78 26.02 6.85 9.32
N CYS A 79 26.03 5.54 9.54
CA CYS A 79 25.03 4.61 9.04
C CYS A 79 24.51 3.73 10.16
N SER A 80 23.24 3.78 10.47
CA SER A 80 22.62 2.74 11.28
C SER A 80 22.16 1.58 10.39
N LEU A 81 22.48 0.35 10.79
CA LEU A 81 21.93 -0.88 10.24
C LEU A 81 20.99 -1.49 11.26
N SER A 82 19.73 -1.74 10.90
CA SER A 82 18.74 -2.31 11.81
C SER A 82 17.99 -3.47 11.19
N LEU A 83 17.60 -4.43 12.04
CA LEU A 83 16.70 -5.54 11.68
C LEU A 83 15.24 -5.18 11.92
N ALA A 84 14.34 -5.96 11.36
CA ALA A 84 12.94 -5.93 11.78
C ALA A 84 12.82 -6.60 13.17
N ALA A 85 11.91 -6.10 14.01
CA ALA A 85 11.77 -6.64 15.39
C ALA A 85 11.45 -8.15 15.42
N GLU A 86 10.79 -8.65 14.36
CA GLU A 86 10.44 -10.07 14.23
C GLU A 86 11.64 -10.97 13.91
N GLU A 87 12.80 -10.42 13.54
CA GLU A 87 14.02 -11.17 13.25
C GLU A 87 14.82 -11.51 14.53
N GLY A 88 14.45 -10.91 15.68
CA GLY A 88 15.15 -11.09 16.93
C GLY A 88 16.50 -10.34 16.96
N GLN A 89 17.41 -10.81 17.77
CA GLN A 89 18.75 -10.24 17.95
C GLN A 89 19.81 -11.14 17.32
N LEU A 90 20.80 -10.54 16.66
CA LEU A 90 22.00 -11.21 16.21
C LEU A 90 23.09 -11.18 17.30
N THR A 91 24.07 -12.07 17.20
CA THR A 91 25.27 -12.01 18.05
C THR A 91 26.21 -10.90 17.59
N ASP A 92 27.17 -10.50 18.42
CA ASP A 92 28.16 -9.49 18.07
C ASP A 92 29.05 -9.95 16.91
N GLU A 93 29.39 -11.25 16.84
CA GLU A 93 30.13 -11.82 15.73
C GLU A 93 29.34 -11.71 14.41
N GLN A 94 28.05 -11.99 14.46
CA GLN A 94 27.19 -11.87 13.27
C GLN A 94 27.07 -10.41 12.80
N TRP A 95 26.84 -9.47 13.73
CA TRP A 95 26.82 -8.06 13.41
C TRP A 95 28.17 -7.53 12.95
N GLY A 96 29.28 -7.99 13.57
CA GLY A 96 30.65 -7.67 13.18
C GLY A 96 30.93 -8.11 11.74
N ALA A 97 30.56 -9.34 11.38
CA ALA A 97 30.71 -9.85 10.02
C ALA A 97 29.88 -9.04 9.01
N ILE A 98 28.64 -8.70 9.36
CA ILE A 98 27.76 -7.86 8.51
C ILE A 98 28.35 -6.45 8.34
N ALA A 99 28.90 -5.85 9.40
CA ALA A 99 29.51 -4.52 9.34
C ALA A 99 30.76 -4.51 8.46
N ASN A 100 31.65 -5.51 8.59
CA ASN A 100 32.83 -5.66 7.75
C ASN A 100 32.46 -5.78 6.27
N ASP A 101 31.56 -6.69 5.92
CA ASP A 101 31.08 -6.84 4.54
C ASP A 101 30.40 -5.56 4.01
N PHE A 102 29.61 -4.89 4.85
CA PHE A 102 28.97 -3.63 4.48
C PHE A 102 29.98 -2.54 4.13
N MET A 103 31.03 -2.38 4.96
CA MET A 103 32.07 -1.37 4.73
C MET A 103 32.92 -1.69 3.51
N LYS A 104 33.23 -2.97 3.29
CA LYS A 104 33.88 -3.46 2.08
C LYS A 104 33.07 -3.13 0.83
N ASP A 105 31.82 -3.53 0.77
CA ASP A 105 30.95 -3.31 -0.39
C ASP A 105 30.57 -1.83 -0.59
N MET A 106 30.73 -1.01 0.45
CA MET A 106 30.59 0.46 0.37
C MET A 106 31.88 1.18 -0.02
N ASP A 107 32.98 0.46 -0.32
CA ASP A 107 34.29 0.97 -0.72
C ASP A 107 35.02 1.78 0.39
N PHE A 108 34.89 1.39 1.65
CA PHE A 108 35.66 2.00 2.74
C PHE A 108 36.96 1.27 3.06
N THR A 109 37.13 0.03 2.58
CA THR A 109 38.29 -0.81 2.80
C THR A 109 39.28 -0.82 1.62
N GLU A 110 40.44 -1.48 1.76
CA GLU A 110 41.49 -1.54 0.74
C GLU A 110 41.14 -2.39 -0.49
N ASP A 111 40.08 -3.19 -0.44
CA ASP A 111 39.75 -4.20 -1.47
C ASP A 111 39.53 -3.63 -2.89
N GLY A 112 39.37 -2.34 -3.05
CA GLY A 112 39.18 -1.67 -4.34
C GLY A 112 40.43 -1.02 -4.93
N GLY A 113 41.60 -1.25 -4.37
CA GLY A 113 42.87 -0.61 -4.78
C GLY A 113 42.97 0.88 -4.41
N MET A 114 42.07 1.35 -3.57
CA MET A 114 42.07 2.70 -2.98
C MET A 114 42.50 2.59 -1.52
N ALA A 115 43.12 3.65 -0.98
CA ALA A 115 43.45 3.68 0.44
C ALA A 115 42.18 3.50 1.29
N PRO A 116 42.25 2.82 2.44
CA PRO A 116 41.12 2.63 3.33
C PRO A 116 40.71 3.95 3.98
N ALA A 117 39.49 3.98 4.49
CA ALA A 117 39.04 5.03 5.39
C ALA A 117 38.77 4.42 6.76
N ARG A 118 39.07 5.14 7.84
CA ARG A 118 38.90 4.64 9.20
C ARG A 118 37.44 4.59 9.59
N TRP A 119 37.07 3.52 10.29
CA TRP A 119 35.69 3.29 10.70
C TRP A 119 35.57 2.39 11.94
N VAL A 120 34.43 2.48 12.61
CA VAL A 120 34.03 1.58 13.71
C VAL A 120 32.54 1.28 13.63
N ALA A 121 32.13 0.13 14.18
CA ALA A 121 30.75 -0.24 14.41
C ALA A 121 30.48 -0.37 15.90
N VAL A 122 29.47 0.34 16.37
CA VAL A 122 29.02 0.36 17.77
C VAL A 122 27.68 -0.34 17.86
N ARG A 123 27.52 -1.28 18.80
CA ARG A 123 26.23 -1.88 19.15
C ARG A 123 25.64 -1.20 20.36
N HIS A 124 24.29 -1.07 20.37
CA HIS A 124 23.53 -0.42 21.45
C HIS A 124 22.40 -1.31 21.97
N GLY A 125 22.27 -2.55 21.52
CA GLY A 125 21.14 -3.39 21.87
C GLY A 125 19.86 -3.06 21.07
N LEU A 126 18.72 -3.15 21.72
CA LEU A 126 17.41 -2.94 21.06
C LEU A 126 17.03 -1.47 21.01
N SER A 127 16.47 -1.04 19.89
CA SER A 127 15.84 0.27 19.79
C SER A 127 14.52 0.31 20.58
N LYS A 128 13.99 1.51 20.85
CA LYS A 128 12.67 1.72 21.48
C LYS A 128 11.52 0.90 20.85
N ASN A 129 11.64 0.53 19.58
CA ASN A 129 10.64 -0.27 18.85
C ASN A 129 11.00 -1.76 18.80
N GLY A 130 11.96 -2.23 19.57
CA GLY A 130 12.41 -3.62 19.62
C GLY A 130 13.27 -4.08 18.45
N ASN A 131 13.78 -3.14 17.63
CA ASN A 131 14.67 -3.47 16.52
C ASN A 131 16.12 -3.60 17.00
N ASP A 132 16.76 -4.73 16.73
CA ASP A 132 18.20 -4.89 16.91
C ASP A 132 18.97 -4.06 15.88
N HIS A 133 20.00 -3.33 16.29
CA HIS A 133 20.68 -2.40 15.41
C HIS A 133 22.11 -2.09 15.86
N ILE A 134 22.91 -1.66 14.89
CA ILE A 134 24.27 -1.16 15.07
C ILE A 134 24.42 0.19 14.40
N HIS A 135 25.40 0.96 14.85
CA HIS A 135 25.81 2.23 14.27
C HIS A 135 27.22 2.13 13.71
N ILE A 136 27.40 2.39 12.44
CA ILE A 136 28.71 2.46 11.77
C ILE A 136 29.07 3.94 11.62
N VAL A 137 30.26 4.30 12.10
CA VAL A 137 30.85 5.64 11.99
C VAL A 137 32.14 5.53 11.19
N ALA A 138 32.31 6.38 10.18
CA ALA A 138 33.51 6.40 9.36
C ALA A 138 33.91 7.83 8.98
N SER A 139 35.20 8.01 8.70
CA SER A 139 35.68 9.19 8.01
C SER A 139 35.40 9.07 6.51
N MET A 140 34.89 10.13 5.87
CA MET A 140 34.78 10.22 4.41
C MET A 140 36.09 10.65 3.76
N ILE A 141 37.17 10.76 4.53
CA ILE A 141 38.53 11.04 4.08
C ILE A 141 39.36 9.80 4.33
N ARG A 142 39.99 9.29 3.28
CA ARG A 142 40.80 8.09 3.31
C ARG A 142 42.17 8.37 3.93
N ASP A 143 42.89 7.35 4.29
CA ASP A 143 44.21 7.46 4.92
C ASP A 143 45.27 8.12 4.01
N ASP A 144 45.03 8.24 2.72
CA ASP A 144 45.83 9.00 1.74
C ASP A 144 45.35 10.44 1.51
N GLY A 145 44.34 10.90 2.23
CA GLY A 145 43.74 12.23 2.09
C GLY A 145 42.71 12.36 0.98
N THR A 146 42.48 11.33 0.16
CA THR A 146 41.45 11.35 -0.88
C THR A 146 40.04 11.22 -0.27
N LYS A 147 39.03 11.69 -1.03
CA LYS A 147 37.63 11.65 -0.55
C LYS A 147 36.96 10.34 -0.95
N TRP A 148 36.20 9.77 -0.02
CA TRP A 148 35.27 8.70 -0.33
C TRP A 148 34.14 9.22 -1.22
N ASN A 149 33.74 8.45 -2.23
CA ASN A 149 32.70 8.86 -3.19
C ASN A 149 31.30 8.68 -2.60
N SER A 150 30.67 9.78 -2.17
CA SER A 150 29.33 9.80 -1.60
C SER A 150 28.19 9.73 -2.62
N TRP A 151 28.50 9.76 -3.93
CA TRP A 151 27.49 9.80 -4.98
C TRP A 151 26.60 8.55 -4.95
N LYS A 152 25.29 8.75 -4.86
CA LYS A 152 24.29 7.68 -4.70
C LYS A 152 24.54 6.73 -3.50
N SER A 153 25.27 7.13 -2.48
CA SER A 153 25.58 6.28 -1.30
C SER A 153 24.32 5.64 -0.68
N LYS A 154 23.22 6.39 -0.56
CA LYS A 154 21.93 5.87 -0.07
C LYS A 154 21.32 4.79 -0.97
N TYR A 155 21.55 4.86 -2.27
CA TYR A 155 21.11 3.81 -3.20
C TYR A 155 22.04 2.59 -3.12
N LYS A 156 23.37 2.82 -3.11
CA LYS A 156 24.38 1.76 -2.98
C LYS A 156 24.15 0.98 -1.69
N SER A 157 23.99 1.64 -0.55
CA SER A 157 23.76 0.98 0.74
C SER A 157 22.50 0.09 0.76
N GLN A 158 21.44 0.49 0.06
CA GLN A 158 20.26 -0.35 -0.09
C GLN A 158 20.54 -1.62 -0.91
N GLN A 159 21.38 -1.55 -1.93
CA GLN A 159 21.78 -2.72 -2.72
C GLN A 159 22.69 -3.65 -1.91
N VAL A 160 23.67 -3.09 -1.23
CA VAL A 160 24.57 -3.83 -0.32
C VAL A 160 23.75 -4.54 0.75
N ALA A 161 22.83 -3.85 1.42
CA ALA A 161 21.97 -4.46 2.42
C ALA A 161 21.16 -5.65 1.87
N ARG A 162 20.67 -5.60 0.59
CA ARG A 162 19.98 -6.75 -0.03
C ARG A 162 20.92 -7.93 -0.28
N ALA A 163 22.17 -7.67 -0.66
CA ALA A 163 23.17 -8.72 -0.83
C ALA A 163 23.49 -9.39 0.52
N LEU A 164 23.64 -8.59 1.58
CA LEU A 164 23.91 -9.08 2.94
C LEU A 164 22.72 -9.89 3.50
N GLU A 165 21.48 -9.44 3.31
CA GLU A 165 20.28 -10.21 3.69
C GLU A 165 20.32 -11.62 3.09
N LYS A 166 20.69 -11.73 1.81
CA LYS A 166 20.82 -13.02 1.14
C LYS A 166 22.00 -13.85 1.67
N LYS A 167 23.16 -13.19 1.89
CA LYS A 167 24.38 -13.85 2.36
C LYS A 167 24.21 -14.44 3.76
N TYR A 168 23.56 -13.69 4.66
CA TYR A 168 23.40 -14.05 6.07
C TYR A 168 22.06 -14.71 6.41
N GLY A 169 21.26 -15.07 5.40
CA GLY A 169 19.95 -15.73 5.61
C GLY A 169 18.91 -14.90 6.34
N LEU A 170 19.05 -13.57 6.29
CA LEU A 170 18.13 -12.63 6.94
C LEU A 170 16.89 -12.40 6.08
N THR A 171 15.85 -11.84 6.69
CA THR A 171 14.62 -11.47 5.98
C THR A 171 14.93 -10.54 4.81
N GLN A 172 14.70 -11.01 3.60
CA GLN A 172 14.92 -10.22 2.39
C GLN A 172 13.86 -9.14 2.30
N LEU A 173 14.28 -7.91 2.55
CA LEU A 173 13.42 -6.76 2.32
C LEU A 173 13.46 -6.45 0.81
N GLU A 174 12.32 -6.65 0.13
CA GLU A 174 12.27 -6.30 -1.29
C GLU A 174 12.79 -4.88 -1.57
N ALA A 175 13.66 -4.77 -2.57
CA ALA A 175 14.21 -3.47 -3.03
C ALA A 175 13.12 -2.50 -3.54
N VAL A 176 11.90 -2.97 -3.65
CA VAL A 176 10.75 -2.23 -4.15
C VAL A 176 9.82 -1.87 -3.00
N ARG A 177 9.93 -0.64 -2.54
CA ARG A 177 8.90 -0.09 -1.65
C ARG A 177 7.57 -0.07 -2.39
N ALA A 178 6.70 -1.01 -2.08
CA ALA A 178 5.36 -1.09 -2.65
C ALA A 178 4.46 0.07 -2.20
N GLU A 179 4.79 0.72 -1.10
CA GLU A 179 4.05 1.84 -0.55
C GLU A 179 4.99 3.02 -0.23
N ARG A 180 4.47 4.24 -0.29
CA ARG A 180 5.21 5.42 0.17
C ARG A 180 5.18 5.48 1.69
N GLY A 181 6.34 5.57 2.30
CA GLY A 181 6.46 5.78 3.74
C GLY A 181 5.87 7.13 4.16
N TYR A 182 5.56 7.24 5.42
CA TYR A 182 5.14 8.50 6.07
C TYR A 182 6.24 9.01 6.99
N THR A 183 6.19 10.29 7.32
CA THR A 183 7.13 10.92 8.24
C THR A 183 6.65 10.80 9.69
N PRO A 184 7.56 10.89 10.69
CA PRO A 184 7.15 10.98 12.11
C PRO A 184 6.16 12.11 12.39
N ALA A 185 6.28 13.24 11.68
CA ALA A 185 5.35 14.36 11.81
C ALA A 185 3.93 14.03 11.34
N GLU A 186 3.79 13.26 10.24
CA GLU A 186 2.48 12.77 9.76
C GLU A 186 1.86 11.80 10.76
N GLN A 187 2.67 10.93 11.36
CA GLN A 187 2.22 10.01 12.41
C GLN A 187 1.78 10.76 13.68
N ALA A 188 2.60 11.69 14.15
CA ALA A 188 2.28 12.50 15.31
C ALA A 188 0.99 13.32 15.10
N LYS A 189 0.77 13.84 13.89
CA LYS A 189 -0.48 14.52 13.52
C LYS A 189 -1.67 13.56 13.61
N ALA A 190 -1.56 12.35 13.05
CA ALA A 190 -2.63 11.37 13.09
C ALA A 190 -3.00 10.99 14.53
N ILE A 191 -2.01 10.73 15.40
CA ILE A 191 -2.21 10.42 16.82
C ILE A 191 -2.91 11.59 17.53
N ARG A 192 -2.41 12.82 17.38
CA ARG A 192 -2.97 14.03 18.02
C ARG A 192 -4.43 14.26 17.62
N HIS A 193 -4.81 13.89 16.40
CA HIS A 193 -6.17 14.07 15.88
C HIS A 193 -7.08 12.87 16.10
N GLY A 194 -6.57 11.76 16.70
CA GLY A 194 -7.31 10.51 16.86
C GLY A 194 -7.71 9.88 15.53
N LEU A 195 -6.89 10.04 14.47
CA LEU A 195 -7.18 9.46 13.16
C LEU A 195 -6.77 7.98 13.14
N PRO A 196 -7.57 7.11 12.50
CA PRO A 196 -7.27 5.67 12.42
C PRO A 196 -6.09 5.37 11.48
N GLU A 197 -5.73 6.29 10.60
CA GLU A 197 -4.62 6.16 9.66
C GLU A 197 -3.97 7.52 9.39
N VAL A 198 -2.74 7.52 8.85
CA VAL A 198 -2.07 8.75 8.42
C VAL A 198 -2.76 9.32 7.17
N GLU A 199 -2.82 10.64 7.07
CA GLU A 199 -3.50 11.37 6.00
C GLU A 199 -3.03 10.95 4.59
N ARG A 200 -1.75 10.63 4.43
CA ARG A 200 -1.17 10.12 3.19
C ARG A 200 -1.84 8.82 2.72
N HIS A 201 -2.13 7.88 3.63
CA HIS A 201 -2.78 6.60 3.28
C HIS A 201 -4.25 6.80 2.92
N SER A 202 -4.97 7.63 3.68
CA SER A 202 -6.34 8.03 3.38
C SER A 202 -6.45 8.65 1.99
N LEU A 203 -5.62 9.65 1.70
CA LEU A 203 -5.58 10.31 0.40
C LEU A 203 -5.23 9.35 -0.73
N ALA A 204 -4.23 8.48 -0.56
CA ALA A 204 -3.84 7.51 -1.57
C ALA A 204 -4.98 6.55 -1.91
N ARG A 205 -5.72 6.06 -0.91
CA ARG A 205 -6.91 5.21 -1.10
C ARG A 205 -8.02 5.96 -1.84
N LYS A 206 -8.41 7.16 -1.38
CA LYS A 206 -9.46 7.97 -2.01
C LYS A 206 -9.12 8.29 -3.47
N ILE A 207 -7.88 8.69 -3.74
CA ILE A 207 -7.44 9.01 -5.11
C ILE A 207 -7.45 7.77 -6.01
N ARG A 208 -6.98 6.58 -5.55
CA ARG A 208 -7.08 5.33 -6.33
C ARG A 208 -8.52 4.99 -6.66
N THR A 209 -9.42 5.17 -5.71
CA THR A 209 -10.85 4.94 -5.91
C THR A 209 -11.41 5.90 -6.98
N CYS A 210 -11.10 7.21 -6.91
CA CYS A 210 -11.52 8.18 -7.93
C CYS A 210 -10.94 7.83 -9.31
N VAL A 211 -9.66 7.50 -9.40
CA VAL A 211 -8.99 7.12 -10.66
C VAL A 211 -9.66 5.91 -11.30
N ALA A 212 -9.89 4.84 -10.54
CA ALA A 212 -10.52 3.63 -11.06
C ALA A 212 -11.95 3.83 -11.52
N ALA A 213 -12.70 4.74 -10.87
CA ALA A 213 -14.07 5.08 -11.27
C ALA A 213 -14.14 5.98 -12.50
N SER A 214 -13.05 6.63 -12.89
CA SER A 214 -13.00 7.64 -13.96
C SER A 214 -12.53 7.06 -15.28
N THR A 215 -13.10 7.55 -16.39
CA THR A 215 -12.67 7.22 -17.77
C THR A 215 -11.78 8.29 -18.38
N ASP A 216 -11.76 9.47 -17.81
CA ASP A 216 -10.96 10.61 -18.27
C ASP A 216 -10.48 11.48 -17.10
N GLU A 217 -9.57 12.41 -17.40
CA GLU A 217 -8.95 13.28 -16.42
C GLU A 217 -9.93 14.31 -15.83
N ALA A 218 -10.89 14.78 -16.61
CA ALA A 218 -11.89 15.74 -16.14
C ALA A 218 -12.82 15.09 -15.11
N GLU A 219 -13.31 13.87 -15.38
CA GLU A 219 -14.11 13.09 -14.44
C GLU A 219 -13.33 12.80 -13.16
N PHE A 220 -12.03 12.47 -13.26
CA PHE A 220 -11.17 12.27 -12.09
C PHE A 220 -11.14 13.50 -11.19
N VAL A 221 -10.97 14.69 -11.75
CA VAL A 221 -10.96 15.95 -10.99
C VAL A 221 -12.30 16.17 -10.28
N ARG A 222 -13.40 15.94 -10.97
CA ARG A 222 -14.74 16.09 -10.41
C ARG A 222 -14.99 15.09 -9.27
N ARG A 223 -14.64 13.81 -9.46
CA ARG A 223 -14.79 12.78 -8.42
C ARG A 223 -13.93 13.07 -7.19
N ALA A 224 -12.68 13.47 -7.37
CA ALA A 224 -11.82 13.84 -6.24
C ALA A 224 -12.41 15.01 -5.42
N ARG A 225 -13.04 15.98 -6.08
CA ARG A 225 -13.76 17.08 -5.41
C ARG A 225 -15.04 16.62 -4.72
N GLN A 226 -15.79 15.68 -5.30
CA GLN A 226 -16.97 15.05 -4.68
C GLN A 226 -16.60 14.23 -3.44
N GLU A 227 -15.37 13.65 -3.40
CA GLU A 227 -14.80 13.03 -2.21
C GLU A 227 -14.44 14.03 -1.10
N GLY A 228 -14.73 15.31 -1.28
CA GLY A 228 -14.43 16.36 -0.32
C GLY A 228 -12.98 16.81 -0.32
N LEU A 229 -12.15 16.32 -1.26
CA LEU A 229 -10.75 16.66 -1.33
C LEU A 229 -10.54 18.06 -1.91
N LEU A 230 -9.52 18.73 -1.41
CA LEU A 230 -8.94 19.89 -2.06
C LEU A 230 -7.99 19.42 -3.15
N VAL A 231 -8.16 19.95 -4.37
CA VAL A 231 -7.39 19.53 -5.54
C VAL A 231 -6.84 20.76 -6.24
N ARG A 232 -5.55 20.73 -6.60
CA ARG A 232 -4.92 21.80 -7.37
C ARG A 232 -3.99 21.26 -8.44
N PRO A 233 -3.98 21.85 -9.65
CA PRO A 233 -3.03 21.49 -10.69
C PRO A 233 -1.63 22.04 -10.40
N ARG A 234 -0.64 21.43 -11.02
CA ARG A 234 0.69 21.99 -11.22
C ARG A 234 0.85 22.23 -12.71
N TYR A 235 0.99 23.48 -13.10
CA TYR A 235 1.15 23.88 -14.49
C TYR A 235 2.60 23.79 -14.95
N ALA A 236 2.80 23.75 -16.27
CA ALA A 236 4.08 24.01 -16.88
C ALA A 236 4.50 25.48 -16.62
N ALA A 237 5.80 25.76 -16.58
CA ALA A 237 6.31 27.09 -16.31
C ALA A 237 5.73 28.11 -17.31
N GLY A 238 5.20 29.21 -16.78
CA GLY A 238 4.59 30.29 -17.57
C GLY A 238 3.26 29.97 -18.27
N ARG A 239 2.62 28.82 -17.98
CA ARG A 239 1.38 28.38 -18.64
C ARG A 239 0.31 28.02 -17.63
N THR A 240 -0.95 28.23 -17.98
CA THR A 240 -2.14 27.82 -17.18
C THR A 240 -3.07 26.87 -17.95
N ASP A 241 -2.67 26.49 -19.15
CA ASP A 241 -3.36 25.57 -20.06
C ASP A 241 -2.64 24.20 -20.17
N VAL A 242 -1.46 24.04 -19.57
CA VAL A 242 -0.71 22.78 -19.56
C VAL A 242 -0.50 22.30 -18.14
N VAL A 243 -1.25 21.28 -17.74
CA VAL A 243 -1.12 20.65 -16.42
C VAL A 243 -0.11 19.51 -16.50
N THR A 244 0.97 19.60 -15.72
CA THR A 244 2.05 18.59 -15.64
C THR A 244 1.92 17.65 -14.45
N GLY A 245 1.09 18.00 -13.48
CA GLY A 245 0.87 17.22 -12.27
C GLY A 245 -0.22 17.82 -11.41
N TYR A 246 -0.44 17.24 -10.24
CA TYR A 246 -1.44 17.72 -9.30
C TYR A 246 -1.00 17.49 -7.86
N SER A 247 -1.67 18.19 -6.95
CA SER A 247 -1.60 17.95 -5.51
C SER A 247 -3.01 17.90 -4.93
N VAL A 248 -3.16 17.11 -3.88
CA VAL A 248 -4.41 16.96 -3.14
C VAL A 248 -4.18 17.11 -1.65
N ALA A 249 -5.21 17.52 -0.92
CA ALA A 249 -5.23 17.61 0.52
C ALA A 249 -6.61 17.26 1.07
N GLU A 250 -6.68 16.75 2.30
CA GLU A 250 -7.91 16.73 3.07
C GLU A 250 -8.30 18.16 3.44
N ARG A 251 -9.60 18.42 3.66
CA ARG A 251 -10.03 19.71 4.18
C ARG A 251 -9.48 19.88 5.61
N PRO A 252 -8.73 20.95 5.88
CA PRO A 252 -8.15 21.16 7.20
C PRO A 252 -9.23 21.46 8.24
N ARG A 253 -8.95 21.16 9.51
CA ARG A 253 -9.78 21.62 10.62
C ARG A 253 -9.68 23.14 10.77
N LYS A 254 -10.66 23.74 11.45
CA LYS A 254 -10.66 25.20 11.70
C LYS A 254 -9.35 25.61 12.40
N GLY A 255 -8.66 26.58 11.84
CA GLY A 255 -7.37 27.08 12.34
C GLY A 255 -6.13 26.33 11.83
N GLU A 256 -6.29 25.23 11.08
CA GLU A 256 -5.16 24.49 10.51
C GLU A 256 -4.95 24.82 9.04
N ARG A 257 -3.71 24.57 8.57
CA ARG A 257 -3.38 24.67 7.14
C ARG A 257 -3.50 23.29 6.48
N ALA A 258 -3.97 23.29 5.23
CA ALA A 258 -4.01 22.07 4.42
C ALA A 258 -2.61 21.53 4.15
N VAL A 259 -2.41 20.22 4.35
CA VAL A 259 -1.18 19.52 4.01
C VAL A 259 -1.34 18.92 2.62
N TRP A 260 -0.52 19.39 1.69
CA TRP A 260 -0.63 19.04 0.27
C TRP A 260 0.31 17.91 -0.12
N PHE A 261 -0.23 16.90 -0.79
CA PHE A 261 0.51 15.76 -1.33
C PHE A 261 0.42 15.73 -2.84
N GLY A 262 1.56 15.68 -3.54
CA GLY A 262 1.59 15.42 -4.97
C GLY A 262 1.19 13.97 -5.27
N GLY A 263 0.55 13.71 -6.41
CA GLY A 263 0.12 12.36 -6.79
C GLY A 263 1.24 11.32 -6.68
N ASN A 264 2.44 11.62 -7.20
CA ASN A 264 3.59 10.72 -7.07
C ASN A 264 4.07 10.50 -5.61
N SER A 265 3.82 11.44 -4.70
CA SER A 265 4.16 11.26 -3.28
C SER A 265 3.15 10.38 -2.53
N LEU A 266 1.93 10.25 -3.03
CA LEU A 266 0.91 9.30 -2.54
C LEU A 266 1.18 7.88 -3.05
N GLY A 267 1.54 7.75 -4.32
CA GLY A 267 1.86 6.48 -4.95
C GLY A 267 2.46 6.70 -6.34
N ARG A 268 3.32 5.78 -6.79
CA ARG A 268 3.92 5.89 -8.13
C ARG A 268 2.90 5.70 -9.24
N ASP A 269 1.90 4.89 -8.98
CA ASP A 269 0.73 4.64 -9.81
C ASP A 269 -0.17 5.87 -9.93
N LEU A 270 -0.06 6.85 -9.00
CA LEU A 270 -0.88 8.05 -8.93
C LEU A 270 -0.22 9.30 -9.53
N ALA A 271 0.95 9.17 -10.17
CA ALA A 271 1.54 10.28 -10.92
C ALA A 271 0.69 10.60 -12.17
N LEU A 272 0.38 11.88 -12.43
CA LEU A 272 -0.52 12.28 -13.53
C LEU A 272 -0.17 11.69 -14.89
N PRO A 273 1.12 11.62 -15.32
CA PRO A 273 1.47 10.96 -16.58
C PRO A 273 1.12 9.47 -16.62
N LYS A 274 1.13 8.79 -15.45
CA LYS A 274 0.68 7.40 -15.34
C LYS A 274 -0.82 7.27 -15.49
N LEU A 275 -1.58 8.14 -14.86
CA LEU A 275 -3.04 8.15 -14.95
C LEU A 275 -3.49 8.41 -16.38
N ARG A 276 -2.88 9.39 -17.07
CA ARG A 276 -3.13 9.69 -18.48
C ARG A 276 -2.86 8.51 -19.41
N SER A 277 -1.91 7.65 -19.10
CA SER A 277 -1.64 6.45 -19.91
C SER A 277 -2.73 5.39 -19.83
N GLU A 278 -3.66 5.52 -18.89
CA GLU A 278 -4.78 4.58 -18.67
C GLU A 278 -6.12 5.13 -19.18
N TRP A 279 -6.19 6.42 -19.50
CA TRP A 279 -7.38 7.09 -19.99
C TRP A 279 -7.29 7.39 -21.47
N GLU A 280 -8.42 7.56 -22.11
CA GLU A 280 -8.50 8.06 -23.47
C GLU A 280 -8.01 9.51 -23.51
N SER A 281 -7.10 9.80 -24.44
CA SER A 281 -6.49 11.12 -24.60
C SER A 281 -6.78 11.65 -26.00
N THR A 282 -7.81 12.51 -26.09
CA THR A 282 -8.13 13.29 -27.28
C THR A 282 -7.94 14.77 -26.99
N PRO A 283 -7.86 15.65 -28.00
CA PRO A 283 -7.80 17.09 -27.78
C PRO A 283 -8.98 17.62 -26.96
N GLU A 284 -10.16 17.05 -27.14
CA GLU A 284 -11.40 17.41 -26.44
C GLU A 284 -11.32 17.04 -24.96
N THR A 285 -10.90 15.80 -24.65
CA THR A 285 -10.74 15.35 -23.25
C THR A 285 -9.65 16.13 -22.55
N ALA A 286 -8.56 16.48 -23.23
CA ALA A 286 -7.49 17.32 -22.68
C ALA A 286 -7.99 18.75 -22.37
N THR A 287 -8.78 19.34 -23.25
CA THR A 287 -9.39 20.68 -23.04
C THR A 287 -10.36 20.67 -21.88
N ALA A 288 -11.23 19.67 -21.81
CA ALA A 288 -12.17 19.49 -20.71
C ALA A 288 -11.42 19.31 -19.36
N ALA A 289 -10.32 18.54 -19.35
CA ALA A 289 -9.49 18.35 -18.17
C ALA A 289 -8.90 19.68 -17.66
N VAL A 290 -8.33 20.49 -18.54
CA VAL A 290 -7.77 21.80 -18.17
C VAL A 290 -8.84 22.72 -17.60
N ALA A 291 -10.04 22.73 -18.17
CA ALA A 291 -11.16 23.51 -17.66
C ALA A 291 -11.56 23.09 -16.24
N GLU A 292 -11.64 21.78 -15.96
CA GLU A 292 -11.96 21.25 -14.63
C GLU A 292 -10.83 21.53 -13.62
N TRP A 293 -9.56 21.40 -14.02
CA TRP A 293 -8.42 21.78 -13.18
C TRP A 293 -8.44 23.26 -12.81
N ASN A 294 -8.73 24.13 -13.75
CA ASN A 294 -8.85 25.57 -13.53
C ASN A 294 -10.03 25.90 -12.60
N ALA A 295 -11.16 25.21 -12.76
CA ALA A 295 -12.29 25.35 -11.85
C ALA A 295 -11.96 24.89 -10.43
N ALA A 296 -11.25 23.76 -10.31
CA ALA A 296 -10.79 23.22 -9.02
C ALA A 296 -9.82 24.17 -8.31
N ALA A 297 -8.81 24.70 -9.03
CA ALA A 297 -7.83 25.64 -8.50
C ALA A 297 -8.45 26.91 -7.92
N ARG A 298 -9.57 27.37 -8.53
CA ARG A 298 -10.30 28.57 -8.13
C ARG A 298 -11.50 28.28 -7.21
N ASN A 299 -11.65 27.04 -6.76
CA ASN A 299 -12.79 26.54 -5.96
C ASN A 299 -14.16 26.89 -6.58
N ARG A 300 -14.26 26.89 -7.92
CA ARG A 300 -15.50 27.11 -8.67
C ARG A 300 -16.27 25.80 -8.81
N ARG A 301 -17.54 25.87 -9.23
CA ARG A 301 -18.36 24.68 -9.56
C ARG A 301 -17.70 23.88 -10.71
N PRO A 302 -17.94 22.54 -10.79
CA PRO A 302 -17.57 21.75 -11.96
C PRO A 302 -18.07 22.39 -13.26
N VAL A 303 -17.25 22.28 -14.32
CA VAL A 303 -17.58 22.90 -15.62
C VAL A 303 -18.65 22.09 -16.35
N ALA A 304 -18.45 20.77 -16.41
CA ALA A 304 -19.34 19.85 -17.13
C ALA A 304 -19.56 18.56 -16.33
N PRO A 305 -20.53 18.54 -15.38
CA PRO A 305 -20.89 17.30 -14.69
C PRO A 305 -21.25 16.18 -15.66
N GLY A 306 -20.81 14.96 -15.35
CA GLY A 306 -20.94 13.79 -16.20
C GLY A 306 -21.35 12.53 -15.44
N ARG A 307 -20.75 11.39 -15.77
CA ARG A 307 -21.08 10.07 -15.22
C ARG A 307 -21.00 9.98 -13.69
N GLU A 308 -20.24 10.83 -13.04
CA GLU A 308 -20.14 10.87 -11.58
C GLU A 308 -21.44 11.26 -10.89
N THR A 309 -22.42 11.80 -11.63
CA THR A 309 -23.76 12.17 -11.12
C THR A 309 -24.82 11.09 -11.35
N LEU A 310 -24.51 10.03 -12.11
CA LEU A 310 -25.45 8.98 -12.46
C LEU A 310 -25.73 8.06 -11.26
N GLN A 311 -27.00 7.68 -11.10
CA GLN A 311 -27.41 6.63 -10.16
C GLN A 311 -27.33 5.27 -10.86
N PRO A 312 -26.72 4.24 -10.22
CA PRO A 312 -26.64 2.90 -10.81
C PRO A 312 -28.01 2.24 -10.96
N SER A 313 -28.27 1.66 -12.13
CA SER A 313 -29.44 0.79 -12.35
C SER A 313 -29.13 -0.67 -11.98
N ALA A 314 -30.17 -1.49 -11.84
CA ALA A 314 -30.01 -2.92 -11.56
C ALA A 314 -29.21 -3.66 -12.66
N GLU A 315 -29.39 -3.25 -13.92
CA GLU A 315 -28.64 -3.81 -15.05
C GLU A 315 -27.14 -3.49 -14.94
N LEU A 316 -26.78 -2.27 -14.51
CA LEU A 316 -25.39 -1.89 -14.31
C LEU A 316 -24.73 -2.69 -13.17
N TRP A 317 -25.48 -2.96 -12.10
CA TRP A 317 -24.99 -3.84 -11.04
C TRP A 317 -24.68 -5.25 -11.55
N SER A 318 -25.61 -5.84 -12.31
CA SER A 318 -25.44 -7.17 -12.90
C SER A 318 -24.27 -7.21 -13.88
N LYS A 319 -24.19 -6.20 -14.77
CA LYS A 319 -23.09 -6.08 -15.73
C LYS A 319 -21.74 -6.06 -15.04
N TYR A 320 -21.54 -5.18 -14.06
CA TYR A 320 -20.24 -5.04 -13.44
C TYR A 320 -19.89 -6.17 -12.45
N ALA A 321 -20.88 -6.86 -11.89
CA ALA A 321 -20.64 -8.11 -11.17
C ALA A 321 -20.11 -9.20 -12.12
N ASN A 322 -20.66 -9.30 -13.34
CA ASN A 322 -20.18 -10.21 -14.36
C ASN A 322 -18.77 -9.84 -14.86
N ASP A 323 -18.47 -8.54 -15.01
CA ASP A 323 -17.13 -8.08 -15.39
C ASP A 323 -16.08 -8.50 -14.33
N VAL A 324 -16.40 -8.41 -13.03
CA VAL A 324 -15.51 -8.88 -11.95
C VAL A 324 -15.38 -10.41 -11.97
N SER A 325 -16.46 -11.16 -12.28
CA SER A 325 -16.38 -12.61 -12.43
C SER A 325 -15.48 -12.99 -13.61
N ALA A 326 -15.65 -12.34 -14.75
CA ALA A 326 -14.82 -12.55 -15.93
C ALA A 326 -13.34 -12.22 -15.66
N LEU A 327 -13.06 -11.16 -14.90
CA LEU A 327 -11.70 -10.85 -14.43
C LEU A 327 -11.11 -12.01 -13.62
N ARG A 328 -11.84 -12.53 -12.64
CA ARG A 328 -11.41 -13.65 -11.81
C ARG A 328 -11.13 -14.90 -12.64
N GLU A 329 -12.04 -15.25 -13.55
CA GLU A 329 -11.88 -16.41 -14.45
C GLU A 329 -10.64 -16.26 -15.33
N ARG A 330 -10.40 -15.06 -15.83
CA ARG A 330 -9.20 -14.77 -16.62
C ARG A 330 -7.93 -14.88 -15.79
N LEU A 331 -7.94 -14.41 -14.56
CA LEU A 331 -6.79 -14.52 -13.64
C LEU A 331 -6.42 -15.99 -13.34
N ALA A 332 -7.38 -16.91 -13.30
CA ALA A 332 -7.12 -18.33 -13.11
C ALA A 332 -6.24 -18.94 -14.21
N THR A 333 -6.23 -18.35 -15.40
CA THR A 333 -5.40 -18.77 -16.55
C THR A 333 -4.22 -17.84 -16.82
N THR A 334 -4.07 -16.78 -16.05
CA THR A 334 -2.99 -15.80 -16.24
C THR A 334 -1.69 -16.32 -15.60
N PRO A 335 -0.58 -16.38 -16.35
CA PRO A 335 0.71 -16.79 -15.79
C PRO A 335 1.14 -15.92 -14.62
N HIS A 336 1.71 -16.51 -13.57
CA HIS A 336 2.14 -15.78 -12.37
C HIS A 336 3.23 -14.73 -12.66
N ASN A 337 3.99 -14.89 -13.72
CA ASN A 337 5.00 -13.94 -14.19
C ASN A 337 4.45 -12.81 -15.09
N ASP A 338 3.16 -12.81 -15.44
CA ASP A 338 2.53 -11.64 -16.06
C ASP A 338 2.22 -10.57 -15.00
N HIS A 339 3.29 -9.98 -14.50
CA HIS A 339 3.21 -8.99 -13.43
C HIS A 339 2.33 -7.77 -13.78
N ALA A 340 2.20 -7.42 -15.06
CA ALA A 340 1.36 -6.30 -15.49
C ALA A 340 -0.13 -6.62 -15.31
N ALA A 341 -0.54 -7.84 -15.65
CA ALA A 341 -1.89 -8.32 -15.45
C ALA A 341 -2.27 -8.35 -13.96
N TRP A 342 -1.41 -8.93 -13.13
CA TRP A 342 -1.64 -9.02 -11.69
C TRP A 342 -1.63 -7.64 -11.00
N ALA A 343 -0.77 -6.72 -11.45
CA ALA A 343 -0.75 -5.34 -10.94
C ALA A 343 -2.02 -4.57 -11.33
N GLN A 344 -2.56 -4.76 -12.53
CA GLN A 344 -3.83 -4.17 -12.95
C GLN A 344 -4.98 -4.70 -12.09
N ALA A 345 -5.11 -6.02 -11.95
CA ALA A 345 -6.14 -6.64 -11.13
C ALA A 345 -6.08 -6.16 -9.68
N ALA A 346 -4.89 -6.11 -9.09
CA ALA A 346 -4.68 -5.63 -7.73
C ALA A 346 -5.08 -4.16 -7.56
N ARG A 347 -4.77 -3.29 -8.52
CA ARG A 347 -5.11 -1.87 -8.50
C ARG A 347 -6.62 -1.66 -8.55
N GLU A 348 -7.30 -2.32 -9.48
CA GLU A 348 -8.74 -2.17 -9.65
C GLU A 348 -9.53 -2.78 -8.48
N THR A 349 -9.09 -3.94 -7.98
CA THR A 349 -9.68 -4.56 -6.78
C THR A 349 -9.45 -3.71 -5.54
N SER A 350 -8.24 -3.16 -5.35
CA SER A 350 -7.93 -2.21 -4.27
C SER A 350 -8.87 -1.00 -4.28
N ALA A 351 -9.11 -0.42 -5.46
CA ALA A 351 -10.01 0.72 -5.61
C ALA A 351 -11.47 0.37 -5.24
N ALA A 352 -11.94 -0.81 -5.64
CA ALA A 352 -13.28 -1.28 -5.30
C ALA A 352 -13.44 -1.50 -3.78
N PHE A 353 -12.43 -2.08 -3.10
CA PHE A 353 -12.43 -2.17 -1.63
C PHE A 353 -12.40 -0.79 -0.96
N GLY A 354 -11.67 0.17 -1.53
CA GLY A 354 -11.66 1.57 -1.07
C GLY A 354 -13.03 2.25 -1.17
N ALA A 355 -13.74 2.04 -2.29
CA ALA A 355 -15.12 2.51 -2.46
C ALA A 355 -16.08 1.85 -1.47
N TRP A 356 -15.88 0.58 -1.22
CA TRP A 356 -16.69 -0.18 -0.26
C TRP A 356 -16.47 0.29 1.17
N SER A 357 -15.21 0.48 1.57
CA SER A 357 -14.83 1.03 2.88
C SER A 357 -15.57 2.34 3.16
N LYS A 358 -15.53 3.28 2.21
CA LYS A 358 -16.26 4.55 2.34
C LYS A 358 -17.75 4.36 2.59
N ARG A 359 -18.34 3.31 2.04
CA ARG A 359 -19.78 3.10 2.07
C ARG A 359 -20.29 2.50 3.37
N ILE A 360 -19.56 1.53 3.95
CA ILE A 360 -20.02 0.76 5.11
C ILE A 360 -19.22 0.98 6.37
N GLU A 361 -18.00 1.48 6.28
CA GLU A 361 -17.17 1.80 7.42
C GLU A 361 -17.33 3.29 7.79
N THR A 362 -17.80 3.58 9.00
CA THR A 362 -17.90 4.96 9.52
C THR A 362 -16.53 5.60 9.71
N THR A 363 -15.54 4.76 10.04
CA THR A 363 -14.11 5.09 10.09
C THR A 363 -13.35 4.03 9.31
N PRO A 364 -12.23 4.35 8.65
CA PRO A 364 -11.41 3.35 7.96
C PRO A 364 -11.10 2.16 8.84
N GLY A 365 -11.39 0.96 8.35
CA GLY A 365 -11.27 -0.31 9.05
C GLY A 365 -10.82 -1.44 8.12
N PRO A 366 -11.29 -2.68 8.32
CA PRO A 366 -10.80 -3.86 7.59
C PRO A 366 -10.86 -3.76 6.06
N LEU A 367 -11.86 -3.08 5.50
CA LEU A 367 -11.95 -2.86 4.04
C LEU A 367 -10.92 -1.86 3.56
N ALA A 368 -10.68 -0.79 4.33
CA ALA A 368 -9.61 0.15 4.06
C ALA A 368 -8.23 -0.53 4.10
N ASP A 369 -8.01 -1.42 5.05
CA ASP A 369 -6.77 -2.20 5.18
C ASP A 369 -6.61 -3.17 4.00
N ALA A 370 -7.67 -3.87 3.59
CA ALA A 370 -7.65 -4.73 2.41
C ALA A 370 -7.34 -3.93 1.14
N ALA A 371 -7.94 -2.75 0.97
CA ALA A 371 -7.61 -1.85 -0.14
C ALA A 371 -6.13 -1.45 -0.12
N ARG A 372 -5.58 -1.16 1.05
CA ARG A 372 -4.17 -0.79 1.22
C ARG A 372 -3.24 -1.95 0.89
N GLU A 373 -3.49 -3.15 1.39
CA GLU A 373 -2.66 -4.34 1.12
C GLU A 373 -2.68 -4.69 -0.38
N LEU A 374 -3.85 -4.70 -1.02
CA LEU A 374 -3.97 -4.90 -2.46
C LEU A 374 -3.22 -3.84 -3.27
N SER A 375 -3.24 -2.57 -2.82
CA SER A 375 -2.53 -1.49 -3.50
C SER A 375 -1.01 -1.67 -3.54
N LYS A 376 -0.44 -2.39 -2.58
CA LYS A 376 0.99 -2.73 -2.56
C LYS A 376 1.35 -3.65 -3.73
N SER A 377 0.48 -4.60 -4.07
CA SER A 377 0.65 -5.49 -5.22
C SER A 377 0.57 -4.72 -6.56
N ALA A 378 -0.14 -3.60 -6.59
CA ALA A 378 -0.26 -2.74 -7.77
C ALA A 378 0.95 -1.84 -8.06
N GLN A 379 1.90 -1.69 -7.13
CA GLN A 379 2.97 -0.69 -7.19
C GLN A 379 4.36 -1.24 -7.51
N LEU A 380 4.48 -2.48 -7.95
CA LEU A 380 5.77 -3.11 -8.25
C LEU A 380 6.51 -2.42 -9.42
N ARG A 381 7.85 -2.30 -9.31
CA ARG A 381 8.66 -1.42 -10.19
C ARG A 381 8.94 -1.95 -11.59
N ARG A 382 8.89 -3.25 -11.83
CA ARG A 382 9.46 -3.90 -13.03
C ARG A 382 8.41 -4.43 -14.00
N TYR A 383 7.27 -3.74 -14.13
CA TYR A 383 6.22 -4.24 -14.99
C TYR A 383 6.26 -3.65 -16.39
N PRO A 384 5.96 -4.48 -17.41
CA PRO A 384 5.61 -3.96 -18.70
C PRO A 384 4.46 -2.97 -18.56
N LYS A 385 4.40 -1.99 -19.45
CA LYS A 385 3.39 -0.92 -19.39
C LYS A 385 1.97 -1.46 -19.60
N ARG A 386 1.82 -2.60 -20.26
CA ARG A 386 0.53 -3.27 -20.55
C ARG A 386 0.64 -4.76 -20.25
N PRO A 387 -0.46 -5.41 -19.81
CA PRO A 387 -0.53 -6.86 -19.72
C PRO A 387 -0.28 -7.51 -21.08
N ALA A 388 0.28 -8.72 -21.06
CA ALA A 388 0.47 -9.53 -22.28
C ALA A 388 -0.86 -9.85 -22.95
N VAL A 389 -1.91 -10.02 -22.15
CA VAL A 389 -3.28 -10.25 -22.61
C VAL A 389 -4.22 -9.26 -21.94
N ALA A 390 -5.18 -8.72 -22.70
CA ALA A 390 -6.21 -7.83 -22.16
C ALA A 390 -7.03 -8.53 -21.07
N LEU A 391 -7.21 -7.84 -19.94
CA LEU A 391 -8.02 -8.31 -18.82
C LEU A 391 -9.39 -7.62 -18.84
N PRO A 392 -10.46 -8.34 -18.46
CA PRO A 392 -11.71 -7.72 -18.03
C PRO A 392 -11.44 -6.71 -16.89
N SER A 393 -12.24 -5.66 -16.79
CA SER A 393 -11.97 -4.57 -15.84
C SER A 393 -12.95 -4.56 -14.67
N ALA A 394 -12.44 -4.40 -13.45
CA ALA A 394 -13.24 -4.18 -12.24
C ALA A 394 -13.55 -2.67 -11.99
N ARG A 395 -13.17 -1.75 -12.87
CA ARG A 395 -13.39 -0.29 -12.71
C ARG A 395 -14.88 0.05 -12.59
N GLY A 396 -15.74 -0.64 -13.35
CA GLY A 396 -17.17 -0.47 -13.26
C GLY A 396 -17.74 -0.74 -11.87
N ALA A 397 -17.23 -1.76 -11.19
CA ALA A 397 -17.58 -2.05 -9.79
C ALA A 397 -17.24 -0.88 -8.86
N THR A 398 -16.05 -0.29 -9.00
CA THR A 398 -15.66 0.90 -8.22
C THR A 398 -16.58 2.08 -8.49
N MET A 399 -16.93 2.31 -9.75
CA MET A 399 -17.81 3.40 -10.16
C MET A 399 -19.20 3.29 -9.50
N ILE A 400 -19.84 2.11 -9.59
CA ILE A 400 -21.17 1.94 -9.00
C ILE A 400 -21.16 1.96 -7.48
N LEU A 401 -20.09 1.45 -6.84
CA LEU A 401 -19.93 1.52 -5.39
C LEU A 401 -19.80 2.96 -4.89
N LEU A 402 -19.16 3.85 -5.65
CA LEU A 402 -19.10 5.28 -5.32
C LEU A 402 -20.41 6.00 -5.57
N ALA A 403 -21.12 5.66 -6.65
CA ALA A 403 -22.33 6.35 -7.08
C ALA A 403 -23.59 5.92 -6.31
N ALA A 404 -23.63 4.68 -5.82
CA ALA A 404 -24.81 4.11 -5.20
C ALA A 404 -25.18 4.81 -3.88
N THR A 405 -26.38 5.35 -3.79
CA THR A 405 -26.91 6.04 -2.60
C THR A 405 -27.97 5.24 -1.86
N SER A 406 -28.64 4.27 -2.53
CA SER A 406 -29.77 3.54 -1.95
C SER A 406 -29.34 2.27 -1.20
N LYS A 407 -30.15 1.90 -0.20
CA LYS A 407 -29.97 0.67 0.60
C LYS A 407 -30.68 -0.53 -0.03
N SER A 408 -31.36 -0.36 -1.17
CA SER A 408 -32.30 -1.36 -1.73
C SER A 408 -31.65 -2.51 -2.51
N GLU A 409 -30.35 -2.48 -2.77
CA GLU A 409 -29.66 -3.41 -3.68
C GLU A 409 -28.81 -4.47 -2.96
N ARG A 410 -29.28 -5.01 -1.85
CA ARG A 410 -28.52 -5.91 -0.93
C ARG A 410 -27.97 -7.16 -1.61
N ALA A 411 -28.78 -7.80 -2.46
CA ALA A 411 -28.37 -9.03 -3.15
C ALA A 411 -27.23 -8.77 -4.15
N ALA A 412 -27.32 -7.67 -4.90
CA ALA A 412 -26.30 -7.24 -5.84
C ALA A 412 -24.99 -6.87 -5.11
N TYR A 413 -25.09 -6.24 -3.95
CA TYR A 413 -23.94 -5.96 -3.09
C TYR A 413 -23.24 -7.23 -2.63
N ALA A 414 -23.98 -8.22 -2.11
CA ALA A 414 -23.40 -9.46 -1.61
C ALA A 414 -22.68 -10.24 -2.73
N LEU A 415 -23.29 -10.28 -3.93
CA LEU A 415 -22.68 -10.91 -5.09
C LEU A 415 -21.39 -10.19 -5.50
N MET A 416 -21.42 -8.88 -5.63
CA MET A 416 -20.26 -8.06 -5.97
C MET A 416 -19.12 -8.25 -4.95
N PHE A 417 -19.44 -8.23 -3.67
CA PHE A 417 -18.44 -8.45 -2.63
C PHE A 417 -17.80 -9.83 -2.73
N ARG A 418 -18.61 -10.88 -2.93
CA ARG A 418 -18.10 -12.26 -3.11
C ARG A 418 -17.10 -12.33 -4.26
N GLN A 419 -17.43 -11.73 -5.42
CA GLN A 419 -16.54 -11.72 -6.59
C GLN A 419 -15.23 -10.96 -6.31
N LEU A 420 -15.31 -9.79 -5.68
CA LEU A 420 -14.14 -9.01 -5.30
C LEU A 420 -13.25 -9.73 -4.27
N ALA A 421 -13.84 -10.38 -3.28
CA ALA A 421 -13.11 -11.17 -2.29
C ALA A 421 -12.41 -12.38 -2.92
N GLN A 422 -13.05 -13.04 -3.89
CA GLN A 422 -12.44 -14.13 -4.65
C GLN A 422 -11.30 -13.64 -5.55
N THR A 423 -11.42 -12.46 -6.15
CA THR A 423 -10.34 -11.83 -6.92
C THR A 423 -9.15 -11.49 -6.02
N ALA A 424 -9.40 -10.97 -4.82
CA ALA A 424 -8.35 -10.71 -3.83
C ALA A 424 -7.63 -12.00 -3.37
N ARG A 425 -8.37 -13.12 -3.24
CA ARG A 425 -7.79 -14.44 -2.97
C ARG A 425 -6.91 -14.94 -4.12
N ALA A 426 -7.33 -14.76 -5.37
CA ALA A 426 -6.51 -15.11 -6.53
C ALA A 426 -5.17 -14.33 -6.54
N ILE A 427 -5.19 -13.04 -6.18
CA ILE A 427 -3.98 -12.22 -6.02
C ILE A 427 -3.10 -12.75 -4.88
N HIS A 428 -3.69 -13.14 -3.76
CA HIS A 428 -3.00 -13.79 -2.65
C HIS A 428 -2.31 -15.09 -3.10
N ASP A 429 -3.02 -15.95 -3.83
CA ASP A 429 -2.51 -17.24 -4.29
C ASP A 429 -1.37 -17.08 -5.30
N MET A 430 -1.43 -16.04 -6.15
CA MET A 430 -0.31 -15.66 -7.01
C MET A 430 0.94 -15.30 -6.18
N HIS A 431 0.79 -14.49 -5.11
CA HIS A 431 1.92 -14.17 -4.24
C HIS A 431 2.47 -15.41 -3.53
N LYS A 432 1.60 -16.35 -3.12
CA LYS A 432 2.01 -17.63 -2.55
C LYS A 432 2.82 -18.47 -3.55
N ALA A 433 2.39 -18.51 -4.81
CA ALA A 433 3.08 -19.23 -5.87
C ALA A 433 4.43 -18.58 -6.27
N THR A 434 4.64 -17.31 -5.94
CA THR A 434 5.88 -16.57 -6.20
C THR A 434 6.74 -16.35 -4.94
N ASP A 435 6.46 -17.08 -3.85
CA ASP A 435 7.15 -17.02 -2.55
C ASP A 435 7.23 -15.64 -1.89
N ASP A 436 6.28 -14.74 -2.21
CA ASP A 436 6.16 -13.44 -1.56
C ASP A 436 5.40 -13.57 -0.22
N LEU A 437 6.01 -14.24 0.75
CA LEU A 437 5.41 -14.59 2.04
C LEU A 437 4.92 -13.36 2.83
N ARG A 438 5.57 -12.22 2.66
CA ARG A 438 5.17 -10.98 3.35
C ARG A 438 3.81 -10.49 2.87
N ARG A 439 3.57 -10.50 1.55
CA ARG A 439 2.28 -10.11 0.97
C ARG A 439 1.21 -11.14 1.23
N VAL A 440 1.56 -12.42 1.21
CA VAL A 440 0.67 -13.50 1.58
C VAL A 440 0.07 -13.26 2.97
N ARG A 441 0.91 -12.99 3.99
CA ARG A 441 0.43 -12.76 5.37
C ARG A 441 -0.46 -11.50 5.47
N GLY A 442 0.01 -10.37 4.94
CA GLY A 442 -0.74 -9.10 5.00
C GLY A 442 -2.08 -9.18 4.30
N LEU A 443 -2.10 -9.75 3.09
CA LEU A 443 -3.33 -9.85 2.30
C LEU A 443 -4.32 -10.86 2.86
N ALA A 444 -3.87 -12.02 3.35
CA ALA A 444 -4.72 -13.02 3.97
C ALA A 444 -5.46 -12.45 5.20
N ALA A 445 -4.72 -11.80 6.11
CA ALA A 445 -5.30 -11.19 7.30
C ALA A 445 -6.33 -10.11 6.93
N ALA A 446 -5.97 -9.20 6.01
CA ALA A 446 -6.82 -8.09 5.61
C ALA A 446 -8.10 -8.55 4.89
N VAL A 447 -8.02 -9.50 3.96
CA VAL A 447 -9.19 -10.05 3.25
C VAL A 447 -10.12 -10.81 4.20
N THR A 448 -9.56 -11.58 5.14
CA THR A 448 -10.37 -12.30 6.14
C THR A 448 -11.12 -11.32 7.07
N ALA A 449 -10.44 -10.28 7.54
CA ALA A 449 -11.05 -9.26 8.38
C ALA A 449 -12.15 -8.48 7.62
N ALA A 450 -11.90 -8.13 6.35
CA ALA A 450 -12.87 -7.46 5.48
C ALA A 450 -14.12 -8.33 5.24
N SER A 451 -13.96 -9.64 5.01
CA SER A 451 -15.08 -10.58 4.85
C SER A 451 -15.95 -10.62 6.11
N LYS A 452 -15.35 -10.74 7.29
CA LYS A 452 -16.07 -10.71 8.56
C LYS A 452 -16.82 -9.38 8.79
N ALA A 453 -16.21 -8.25 8.43
CA ALA A 453 -16.84 -6.94 8.58
C ALA A 453 -18.09 -6.78 7.68
N VAL A 454 -18.04 -7.28 6.45
CA VAL A 454 -19.19 -7.26 5.54
C VAL A 454 -20.31 -8.20 6.02
N GLU A 455 -19.97 -9.40 6.46
CA GLU A 455 -20.93 -10.35 7.04
C GLU A 455 -21.62 -9.76 8.29
N ALA A 456 -20.85 -9.16 9.21
CA ALA A 456 -21.40 -8.49 10.39
C ALA A 456 -22.32 -7.31 10.02
N SER A 457 -21.94 -6.52 9.02
CA SER A 457 -22.76 -5.42 8.50
C SER A 457 -24.08 -5.93 7.90
N ALA A 458 -24.05 -7.03 7.16
CA ALA A 458 -25.25 -7.66 6.60
C ALA A 458 -26.16 -8.18 7.71
N THR A 459 -25.62 -8.84 8.74
CA THR A 459 -26.37 -9.37 9.89
C THR A 459 -27.01 -8.25 10.71
N THR A 460 -26.27 -7.19 11.02
CA THR A 460 -26.78 -6.01 11.77
C THR A 460 -27.91 -5.31 11.02
N GLN A 461 -27.84 -5.26 9.69
CA GLN A 461 -28.91 -4.70 8.87
C GLN A 461 -30.14 -5.63 8.80
N THR A 462 -29.94 -6.93 8.88
CA THR A 462 -31.03 -7.93 8.93
C THR A 462 -31.76 -7.86 10.27
N ILE A 463 -31.07 -7.66 11.39
CA ILE A 463 -31.68 -7.47 12.71
C ILE A 463 -32.50 -6.17 12.77
N LYS A 464 -32.05 -5.09 12.11
CA LYS A 464 -32.82 -3.84 11.98
C LYS A 464 -34.02 -3.94 11.04
N ALA A 465 -34.07 -4.97 10.21
CA ALA A 465 -35.18 -5.27 9.30
C ALA A 465 -36.04 -6.43 9.83
N GLN A 466 -36.29 -6.50 11.14
CA GLN A 466 -37.34 -7.37 11.64
C GLN A 466 -38.65 -7.06 10.92
N PRO A 467 -39.38 -8.08 10.44
CA PRO A 467 -40.65 -7.85 9.78
C PRO A 467 -41.56 -7.10 10.76
N LEU A 468 -42.08 -5.98 10.29
CA LEU A 468 -43.03 -5.20 11.07
C LEU A 468 -44.22 -6.10 11.41
N THR A 469 -44.37 -6.42 12.70
CA THR A 469 -45.47 -7.24 13.22
C THR A 469 -46.59 -6.33 13.75
N MET A 470 -47.80 -6.85 13.82
CA MET A 470 -48.90 -6.13 14.45
C MET A 470 -48.62 -5.74 15.90
N GLU A 471 -47.83 -6.55 16.58
CA GLU A 471 -47.43 -6.34 17.98
C GLU A 471 -46.48 -5.14 18.09
N ALA A 472 -45.45 -5.06 17.22
CA ALA A 472 -44.53 -3.94 17.17
C ALA A 472 -45.22 -2.62 16.75
N LEU A 473 -46.26 -2.71 15.90
CA LEU A 473 -47.05 -1.54 15.53
C LEU A 473 -47.96 -1.07 16.67
N ARG A 474 -48.48 -1.98 17.49
CA ARG A 474 -49.25 -1.67 18.71
C ARG A 474 -48.41 -0.96 19.76
N GLU A 475 -47.17 -1.43 19.97
CA GLU A 475 -46.24 -0.77 20.89
C GLU A 475 -45.81 0.63 20.42
N GLN A 476 -45.65 0.82 19.12
CA GLN A 476 -45.24 2.11 18.54
C GLN A 476 -46.39 3.12 18.47
N HIS A 477 -47.65 2.68 18.45
CA HIS A 477 -48.83 3.51 18.32
C HIS A 477 -49.93 3.09 19.34
N PRO A 478 -49.67 3.27 20.64
CA PRO A 478 -50.65 2.97 21.67
C PRO A 478 -51.87 3.91 21.47
N GLY A 479 -53.01 3.33 21.09
CA GLY A 479 -54.26 4.05 20.85
C GLY A 479 -54.73 4.13 19.38
N ALA A 480 -53.97 3.57 18.43
CA ALA A 480 -54.43 3.45 17.06
C ALA A 480 -55.42 2.25 16.92
N SER A 481 -56.47 2.42 16.10
CA SER A 481 -57.41 1.36 15.80
C SER A 481 -56.73 0.18 15.10
N GLU A 482 -57.22 -1.02 15.34
CA GLU A 482 -56.63 -2.25 14.75
C GLU A 482 -56.68 -2.21 13.21
N GLU A 483 -57.69 -1.56 12.67
CA GLU A 483 -57.89 -1.37 11.24
C GLU A 483 -56.82 -0.41 10.63
N ALA A 484 -56.49 0.67 11.36
CA ALA A 484 -55.39 1.57 10.99
C ALA A 484 -54.00 0.91 11.06
N LEU A 485 -53.78 0.06 12.06
CA LEU A 485 -52.53 -0.68 12.19
C LEU A 485 -52.39 -1.76 11.10
N ARG A 486 -53.51 -2.43 10.71
CA ARG A 486 -53.51 -3.39 9.58
C ARG A 486 -53.28 -2.70 8.25
N ALA A 487 -53.92 -1.55 8.00
CA ALA A 487 -53.71 -0.77 6.78
C ALA A 487 -52.25 -0.32 6.66
N ARG A 488 -51.62 0.11 7.76
CA ARG A 488 -50.22 0.50 7.81
C ARG A 488 -49.29 -0.70 7.60
N LEU A 489 -49.54 -1.85 8.19
CA LEU A 489 -48.82 -3.08 7.98
C LEU A 489 -48.82 -3.52 6.52
N ILE A 490 -49.98 -3.44 5.86
CA ILE A 490 -50.15 -3.75 4.43
C ILE A 490 -49.41 -2.75 3.57
N ALA A 491 -49.50 -1.45 3.87
CA ALA A 491 -48.81 -0.39 3.12
C ALA A 491 -47.30 -0.50 3.23
N GLU A 492 -46.77 -0.83 4.39
CA GLU A 492 -45.34 -1.01 4.61
C GLU A 492 -44.81 -2.31 3.99
N ARG A 493 -45.58 -3.41 4.02
CA ARG A 493 -45.26 -4.65 3.30
C ARG A 493 -45.32 -4.49 1.78
N SER A 494 -46.14 -3.61 1.27
CA SER A 494 -46.23 -3.29 -0.17
C SER A 494 -45.09 -2.38 -0.64
N ARG A 495 -44.47 -1.62 0.28
CA ARG A 495 -43.29 -0.76 0.01
C ARG A 495 -41.96 -1.51 0.19
N GLY A 496 -41.92 -2.55 1.01
CA GLY A 496 -40.76 -3.37 1.24
C GLY A 496 -40.86 -4.64 0.41
N GLY A 497 -40.03 -4.77 -0.63
CA GLY A 497 -39.88 -6.03 -1.36
C GLY A 497 -39.62 -7.18 -0.38
N SER A 498 -40.30 -8.31 -0.57
CA SER A 498 -40.20 -9.51 0.28
C SER A 498 -38.76 -9.87 0.60
N PRO A 499 -38.42 -10.20 1.87
CA PRO A 499 -37.11 -10.75 2.18
C PRO A 499 -36.97 -12.07 1.42
N VAL A 500 -35.92 -12.17 0.61
CA VAL A 500 -35.54 -13.44 -0.03
C VAL A 500 -35.25 -14.42 1.10
N PRO A 501 -35.91 -15.60 1.16
CA PRO A 501 -35.66 -16.57 2.22
C PRO A 501 -34.20 -17.01 2.20
N THR A 502 -33.55 -16.97 3.33
CA THR A 502 -32.16 -17.41 3.53
C THR A 502 -32.01 -18.94 3.44
N THR A 503 -33.11 -19.67 3.24
CA THR A 503 -33.14 -21.12 3.02
C THR A 503 -33.25 -21.38 1.52
N LEU A 504 -32.30 -22.15 1.01
CA LEU A 504 -32.32 -22.71 -0.36
C LEU A 504 -33.70 -23.28 -0.66
N THR A 505 -34.30 -22.90 -1.76
CA THR A 505 -35.53 -23.51 -2.25
C THR A 505 -35.32 -24.99 -2.48
N ARG A 506 -36.41 -25.77 -2.49
CA ARG A 506 -36.37 -27.24 -2.72
C ARG A 506 -35.66 -27.59 -4.03
N ALA A 507 -35.77 -26.72 -5.06
CA ALA A 507 -35.10 -26.85 -6.33
C ALA A 507 -33.58 -26.63 -6.23
N GLU A 508 -33.12 -25.65 -5.44
CA GLU A 508 -31.69 -25.37 -5.22
C GLU A 508 -31.01 -26.45 -4.37
N LYS A 509 -31.74 -27.06 -3.42
CA LYS A 509 -31.27 -28.23 -2.67
C LYS A 509 -31.13 -29.47 -3.55
N THR A 510 -32.02 -29.66 -4.51
CA THR A 510 -31.93 -30.76 -5.49
C THR A 510 -30.74 -30.59 -6.42
N LEU A 511 -30.42 -29.36 -6.85
CA LEU A 511 -29.24 -29.06 -7.67
C LEU A 511 -27.92 -29.21 -6.90
N GLN A 512 -27.90 -28.99 -5.60
CA GLN A 512 -26.71 -29.24 -4.77
C GLN A 512 -26.48 -30.73 -4.48
N GLN A 513 -27.52 -31.58 -4.52
CA GLN A 513 -27.42 -33.02 -4.33
C GLN A 513 -27.16 -33.81 -5.62
N ALA A 514 -27.40 -33.20 -6.79
CA ALA A 514 -26.98 -33.75 -8.06
C ALA A 514 -25.49 -33.44 -8.26
N GLY A 515 -24.64 -34.38 -7.90
CA GLY A 515 -23.22 -34.36 -8.26
C GLY A 515 -23.06 -34.30 -9.79
N PRO A 516 -21.86 -33.94 -10.31
CA PRO A 516 -21.63 -33.85 -11.74
C PRO A 516 -21.85 -35.20 -12.40
N THR A 517 -22.92 -35.32 -13.15
CA THR A 517 -23.10 -36.44 -14.09
C THR A 517 -22.03 -36.28 -15.18
N GLY A 518 -21.07 -37.17 -15.18
CA GLY A 518 -20.12 -37.31 -16.29
C GLY A 518 -20.84 -37.57 -17.59
N PRO A 519 -20.22 -37.21 -18.72
CA PRO A 519 -20.82 -37.46 -20.03
C PRO A 519 -21.00 -38.96 -20.25
N GLN A 520 -22.23 -39.39 -20.46
CA GLN A 520 -22.54 -40.72 -21.00
C GLN A 520 -22.09 -40.75 -22.43
N GLU A 521 -21.19 -41.67 -22.75
CA GLU A 521 -20.85 -42.01 -24.13
C GLU A 521 -22.11 -42.57 -24.86
N PRO A 522 -22.35 -42.19 -26.12
CA PRO A 522 -23.42 -42.77 -26.90
C PRO A 522 -23.05 -44.20 -27.31
N HIS A 523 -23.90 -45.17 -26.95
CA HIS A 523 -23.89 -46.53 -27.43
C HIS A 523 -24.00 -46.53 -28.96
N MET A 524 -22.96 -46.99 -29.66
CA MET A 524 -23.03 -47.29 -31.11
C MET A 524 -23.63 -48.68 -31.28
N ASP A 525 -24.84 -48.73 -31.82
CA ASP A 525 -25.42 -49.95 -32.41
C ASP A 525 -24.70 -50.27 -33.71
N HIS A 526 -24.06 -51.42 -33.73
CA HIS A 526 -23.51 -52.05 -34.94
C HIS A 526 -24.65 -52.60 -35.78
N HIS A 527 -24.90 -52.01 -36.94
CA HIS A 527 -25.51 -52.69 -38.08
C HIS A 527 -24.47 -52.95 -39.20
N PRO A 528 -24.41 -54.17 -39.77
CA PRO A 528 -23.44 -54.44 -40.77
C PRO A 528 -23.92 -53.96 -42.15
N ASN A 529 -23.07 -53.31 -42.90
CA ASN A 529 -23.31 -52.87 -44.26
C ASN A 529 -22.71 -53.89 -45.26
N PRO A 530 -23.46 -54.39 -46.26
CA PRO A 530 -22.91 -55.18 -47.32
C PRO A 530 -22.34 -54.29 -48.44
N GLY A 531 -21.21 -54.70 -48.98
CA GLY A 531 -20.33 -54.00 -49.86
C GLY A 531 -20.90 -53.37 -51.11
N ILE A 532 -20.06 -52.61 -51.77
CA ILE A 532 -19.92 -52.48 -53.24
C ILE A 532 -18.49 -52.02 -53.53
N GLU A 533 -17.88 -52.73 -54.49
CA GLU A 533 -16.60 -52.43 -55.14
C GLU A 533 -16.60 -51.10 -55.91
N ARG A 534 -15.52 -50.37 -55.89
CA ARG A 534 -14.58 -50.03 -56.96
C ARG A 534 -13.53 -49.05 -56.47
#